data_9907be053b5afaae05a98b8174ecc486
#
_entry.id   9907be053b5afaae05a98b8174ecc486
#
_cell.length_a   1.000
_cell.length_b   1.000
_cell.length_c   1.000
_cell.angle_alpha   90.00
_cell.angle_beta   90.00
_cell.angle_gamma   90.00
#
_symmetry.space_group_name_H-M   'P 1'
#
loop_
_entity.id
_entity.type
_entity.pdbx_description
1 polymer ?
#
loop_
_entity_poly.entity_id
_entity_poly.type
_entity_poly.pdbx_seq_one_letter_code
_entity_poly.pdbx_strand_id
1 'polypeptide(L)'
;MPSATGSESLLKTDKEVKWTMEVVCYGLTLPLDGDTVKYCVDVYTDWIMALVLPKESIPLPVIKEPNLYVQSILKHLQNLFVPRADPGSIQMRLCLQVLKAVQKLARESSIMARETWEILLLFLLQINDTLLAAPTVQGGIAENLAEKLIGVLFEVWLLACARCFPTPPYWKTAKEMVANWRHHPAVVEQWSKVICALTSRLLRFTYGPSFPPFKIPDEDAGLIPPEMDNECIAQTWFRFLHILSNPVDLSNPAIISSTPKFQEQFLNVSGITQELNQYPCLKHLPQIFFRAMRGISCLVDAFLGISRPRSDSAPPTPVNRLSMPQNAAVNTTPPHNRRHRAVTVNKATVKTGTVSTTHTSKVQQQASSTSPLSSPNQTSSEPRPLPAPRRPKVNSILNLFGSWLFDAAFVHCKLHNGINRDGSMTAIATQASVEFRRKGSQMSTDTIASNPMFDASEFPDNYESGRAEACGTLCRIFCSKKTGEEILPAYLSRLSQLNVHDTTTWVSTFSKWSSHS
;
A
#
# COMPACT_ATOMS: atom_id res chain seq x y z
N MET A 1 21.19 -28.16 28.39
CA MET A 1 20.54 -27.05 29.13
C MET A 1 19.09 -27.47 29.33
N PRO A 2 18.60 -27.59 30.60
CA PRO A 2 17.21 -27.92 30.81
C PRO A 2 16.34 -26.77 30.29
N SER A 3 15.31 -27.11 29.52
CA SER A 3 14.24 -26.19 29.12
C SER A 3 13.66 -25.59 30.38
N ALA A 4 13.69 -24.25 30.50
CA ALA A 4 13.01 -23.53 31.57
C ALA A 4 11.47 -23.77 31.38
N THR A 5 10.98 -24.82 32.02
CA THR A 5 9.58 -24.94 32.41
C THR A 5 9.32 -23.72 33.29
N GLY A 6 8.45 -22.81 32.85
CA GLY A 6 8.26 -21.51 33.46
C GLY A 6 7.98 -21.64 34.96
N SER A 7 8.90 -21.15 35.76
CA SER A 7 8.67 -20.99 37.19
C SER A 7 7.59 -19.92 37.38
N GLU A 8 6.68 -20.16 38.32
CA GLU A 8 5.65 -19.19 38.74
C GLU A 8 6.27 -17.84 39.07
N SER A 9 5.63 -16.76 38.68
CA SER A 9 6.10 -15.40 38.97
C SER A 9 6.10 -15.12 40.48
N LEU A 10 7.20 -14.53 40.95
CA LEU A 10 7.37 -14.11 42.33
C LEU A 10 6.63 -12.81 42.66
N LEU A 11 6.23 -12.04 41.65
CA LEU A 11 5.52 -10.77 41.82
C LEU A 11 4.03 -11.03 42.09
N LYS A 12 3.60 -10.79 43.33
CA LYS A 12 2.24 -11.12 43.80
C LYS A 12 1.34 -9.92 43.96
N THR A 13 1.90 -8.72 44.11
CA THR A 13 1.12 -7.51 44.37
C THR A 13 1.25 -6.50 43.23
N ASP A 14 0.19 -5.68 43.04
CA ASP A 14 0.18 -4.57 42.07
C ASP A 14 1.37 -3.60 42.28
N LYS A 15 1.73 -3.32 43.53
CA LYS A 15 2.81 -2.43 43.85
C LYS A 15 4.19 -2.99 43.39
N GLU A 16 4.43 -4.28 43.59
CA GLU A 16 5.66 -4.94 43.14
C GLU A 16 5.73 -4.93 41.62
N VAL A 17 4.62 -5.24 40.92
CA VAL A 17 4.58 -5.23 39.47
C VAL A 17 4.84 -3.82 38.92
N LYS A 18 4.17 -2.78 39.43
CA LYS A 18 4.37 -1.39 38.98
C LYS A 18 5.81 -0.93 39.23
N TRP A 19 6.38 -1.24 40.38
CA TRP A 19 7.77 -0.92 40.64
C TRP A 19 8.74 -1.63 39.67
N THR A 20 8.49 -2.91 39.41
CA THR A 20 9.26 -3.68 38.41
C THR A 20 9.12 -3.06 37.01
N MET A 21 7.93 -2.63 36.63
CA MET A 21 7.71 -1.96 35.34
C MET A 21 8.51 -0.67 35.20
N GLU A 22 8.65 0.13 36.27
CA GLU A 22 9.50 1.33 36.23
C GLU A 22 10.98 0.95 35.99
N VAL A 23 11.47 -0.10 36.68
CA VAL A 23 12.83 -0.61 36.47
C VAL A 23 13.03 -1.12 35.04
N VAL A 24 12.07 -1.89 34.51
CA VAL A 24 12.12 -2.39 33.13
C VAL A 24 12.03 -1.23 32.10
N CYS A 25 11.21 -0.24 32.37
CA CYS A 25 11.10 0.96 31.52
C CYS A 25 12.45 1.69 31.45
N TYR A 26 13.10 1.90 32.58
CA TYR A 26 14.43 2.49 32.61
C TYR A 26 15.45 1.59 31.89
N GLY A 27 15.39 0.27 32.12
CA GLY A 27 16.24 -0.71 31.44
C GLY A 27 16.18 -0.62 29.92
N LEU A 28 15.00 -0.31 29.35
CA LEU A 28 14.83 -0.12 27.91
C LEU A 28 15.57 1.10 27.36
N THR A 29 16.00 2.05 28.21
CA THR A 29 16.73 3.25 27.77
C THR A 29 18.25 3.09 27.81
N LEU A 30 18.75 2.00 28.40
CA LEU A 30 20.17 1.74 28.59
C LEU A 30 20.90 1.43 27.27
N PRO A 31 22.22 1.60 27.20
CA PRO A 31 23.02 1.19 26.05
C PRO A 31 22.85 -0.29 25.70
N LEU A 32 23.11 -0.62 24.42
CA LEU A 32 22.92 -1.97 23.86
C LEU A 32 24.20 -2.83 23.94
N ASP A 33 25.09 -2.53 24.89
CA ASP A 33 26.39 -3.18 25.12
C ASP A 33 26.30 -4.46 25.95
N GLY A 34 25.09 -4.77 26.46
CA GLY A 34 24.83 -5.96 27.28
C GLY A 34 23.44 -6.53 27.09
N ASP A 35 23.09 -7.52 27.93
CA ASP A 35 21.81 -8.24 27.80
C ASP A 35 20.63 -7.54 28.50
N THR A 36 20.85 -6.43 29.20
CA THR A 36 19.82 -5.77 30.02
C THR A 36 18.59 -5.39 29.20
N VAL A 37 18.80 -4.71 28.07
CA VAL A 37 17.70 -4.30 27.19
C VAL A 37 16.97 -5.52 26.65
N LYS A 38 17.69 -6.58 26.29
CA LYS A 38 17.11 -7.84 25.83
C LYS A 38 16.20 -8.46 26.89
N TYR A 39 16.66 -8.56 28.13
CA TYR A 39 15.83 -9.08 29.23
C TYR A 39 14.60 -8.24 29.48
N CYS A 40 14.69 -6.92 29.39
CA CYS A 40 13.53 -6.03 29.50
C CYS A 40 12.51 -6.28 28.37
N VAL A 41 12.98 -6.48 27.14
CA VAL A 41 12.11 -6.82 25.99
C VAL A 41 11.50 -8.21 26.18
N ASP A 42 12.26 -9.19 26.63
CA ASP A 42 11.77 -10.56 26.87
C ASP A 42 10.64 -10.56 27.91
N VAL A 43 10.80 -9.83 29.02
CA VAL A 43 9.78 -9.68 30.06
C VAL A 43 8.52 -9.04 29.51
N TYR A 44 8.62 -7.92 28.83
CA TYR A 44 7.44 -7.21 28.33
C TYR A 44 6.75 -7.95 27.20
N THR A 45 7.49 -8.61 26.30
CA THR A 45 6.88 -9.43 25.24
C THR A 45 6.20 -10.69 25.78
N ASP A 46 6.62 -11.21 26.95
CA ASP A 46 5.88 -12.27 27.65
C ASP A 46 4.63 -11.72 28.35
N TRP A 47 4.72 -10.59 29.05
CA TRP A 47 3.60 -10.04 29.80
C TRP A 47 2.45 -9.53 28.93
N ILE A 48 2.71 -9.00 27.72
CA ILE A 48 1.62 -8.62 26.82
C ILE A 48 0.79 -9.83 26.36
N MET A 49 1.35 -11.05 26.40
CA MET A 49 0.64 -12.28 26.08
C MET A 49 -0.43 -12.65 27.13
N ALA A 50 -0.54 -11.95 28.24
CA ALA A 50 -1.66 -12.11 29.20
C ALA A 50 -3.02 -11.88 28.54
N LEU A 51 -3.08 -11.06 27.47
CA LEU A 51 -4.31 -10.85 26.64
C LEU A 51 -4.57 -11.98 25.62
N VAL A 52 -3.67 -12.94 25.48
CA VAL A 52 -3.79 -14.07 24.54
C VAL A 52 -3.91 -15.38 25.30
N LEU A 53 -2.85 -15.75 26.00
CA LEU A 53 -2.76 -16.98 26.77
C LEU A 53 -1.96 -16.71 28.05
N PRO A 54 -2.62 -16.53 29.21
CA PRO A 54 -1.94 -16.35 30.48
C PRO A 54 -1.05 -17.54 30.81
N LYS A 55 0.19 -17.25 31.25
CA LYS A 55 1.17 -18.25 31.70
C LYS A 55 1.50 -18.01 33.17
N GLU A 56 1.98 -19.02 33.86
CA GLU A 56 2.41 -18.94 35.26
C GLU A 56 3.59 -17.97 35.46
N SER A 57 4.41 -17.75 34.43
CA SER A 57 5.52 -16.78 34.44
C SER A 57 5.04 -15.32 34.50
N ILE A 58 3.78 -15.05 34.14
CA ILE A 58 3.22 -13.71 34.15
C ILE A 58 2.68 -13.40 35.54
N PRO A 59 2.99 -12.22 36.13
CA PRO A 59 2.50 -11.84 37.45
C PRO A 59 0.98 -11.88 37.56
N LEU A 60 0.46 -12.37 38.68
CA LEU A 60 -0.98 -12.47 38.91
C LEU A 60 -1.74 -11.14 38.73
N PRO A 61 -1.25 -9.96 39.18
CA PRO A 61 -1.90 -8.70 38.89
C PRO A 61 -2.05 -8.40 37.40
N VAL A 62 -1.04 -8.74 36.58
CA VAL A 62 -1.08 -8.58 35.11
C VAL A 62 -2.14 -9.50 34.49
N ILE A 63 -2.27 -10.73 34.98
CA ILE A 63 -3.28 -11.68 34.51
C ILE A 63 -4.70 -11.21 34.87
N LYS A 64 -4.88 -10.59 36.06
CA LYS A 64 -6.19 -10.10 36.51
C LYS A 64 -6.67 -8.87 35.76
N GLU A 65 -5.77 -7.94 35.43
CA GLU A 65 -6.10 -6.69 34.73
C GLU A 65 -5.21 -6.50 33.48
N PRO A 66 -5.26 -7.42 32.51
CA PRO A 66 -4.26 -7.46 31.43
C PRO A 66 -4.33 -6.22 30.54
N ASN A 67 -5.53 -5.66 30.30
CA ASN A 67 -5.67 -4.46 29.50
C ASN A 67 -4.93 -3.25 30.09
N LEU A 68 -5.04 -3.04 31.41
CA LEU A 68 -4.39 -1.93 32.13
C LEU A 68 -2.85 -2.02 31.99
N TYR A 69 -2.31 -3.21 32.26
CA TYR A 69 -0.86 -3.42 32.23
C TYR A 69 -0.30 -3.36 30.81
N VAL A 70 -0.98 -3.97 29.82
CA VAL A 70 -0.53 -3.95 28.44
C VAL A 70 -0.51 -2.54 27.87
N GLN A 71 -1.48 -1.69 28.22
CA GLN A 71 -1.46 -0.27 27.84
C GLN A 71 -0.20 0.45 28.34
N SER A 72 0.19 0.19 29.57
CA SER A 72 1.43 0.78 30.16
C SER A 72 2.68 0.21 29.52
N ILE A 73 2.73 -1.11 29.28
CA ILE A 73 3.85 -1.78 28.62
C ILE A 73 4.07 -1.23 27.21
N LEU A 74 3.01 -1.02 26.42
CA LEU A 74 3.12 -0.44 25.08
C LEU A 74 3.74 0.97 25.11
N LYS A 75 3.38 1.79 26.11
CA LYS A 75 4.00 3.12 26.29
C LYS A 75 5.50 3.02 26.61
N HIS A 76 5.90 2.07 27.47
CA HIS A 76 7.30 1.86 27.83
C HIS A 76 8.12 1.33 26.67
N LEU A 77 7.57 0.43 25.85
CA LEU A 77 8.23 -0.15 24.69
C LEU A 77 8.61 0.87 23.61
N GLN A 78 8.00 2.06 23.59
CA GLN A 78 8.38 3.15 22.67
C GLN A 78 9.85 3.52 22.82
N ASN A 79 10.41 3.44 24.03
CA ASN A 79 11.81 3.77 24.32
C ASN A 79 12.80 2.90 23.53
N LEU A 80 12.42 1.67 23.17
CA LEU A 80 13.26 0.79 22.37
C LEU A 80 13.46 1.28 20.94
N PHE A 81 12.48 2.02 20.40
CA PHE A 81 12.45 2.47 18.99
C PHE A 81 13.15 3.82 18.78
N VAL A 82 13.65 4.46 19.83
CA VAL A 82 14.50 5.64 19.70
C VAL A 82 15.84 5.22 19.09
N PRO A 83 16.26 5.78 17.94
CA PRO A 83 17.53 5.42 17.30
C PRO A 83 18.72 5.61 18.24
N ARG A 84 19.60 4.62 18.29
CA ARG A 84 20.81 4.61 19.12
C ARG A 84 22.02 4.25 18.27
N ALA A 85 23.20 4.64 18.73
CA ALA A 85 24.44 4.10 18.19
C ALA A 85 24.52 2.59 18.53
N ASP A 86 24.25 1.76 17.53
CA ASP A 86 24.28 0.29 17.67
C ASP A 86 25.08 -0.33 16.52
N PRO A 87 26.34 -0.70 16.77
CA PRO A 87 27.19 -1.29 15.74
C PRO A 87 26.79 -2.72 15.35
N GLY A 88 25.90 -3.36 16.11
CA GLY A 88 25.64 -4.79 16.01
C GLY A 88 24.25 -5.19 15.52
N SER A 89 23.42 -4.28 15.07
CA SER A 89 22.01 -4.57 14.71
C SER A 89 21.18 -5.21 15.85
N ILE A 90 21.60 -5.06 17.10
CA ILE A 90 20.91 -5.59 18.28
C ILE A 90 19.55 -4.90 18.42
N GLN A 91 19.53 -3.57 18.30
CA GLN A 91 18.29 -2.79 18.35
C GLN A 91 17.28 -3.28 17.30
N MET A 92 17.73 -3.51 16.08
CA MET A 92 16.85 -4.00 15.01
C MET A 92 16.22 -5.35 15.37
N ARG A 93 17.00 -6.30 15.92
CA ARG A 93 16.48 -7.61 16.33
C ARG A 93 15.44 -7.51 17.44
N LEU A 94 15.70 -6.65 18.44
CA LEU A 94 14.77 -6.43 19.55
C LEU A 94 13.49 -5.71 19.09
N CYS A 95 13.59 -4.73 18.21
CA CYS A 95 12.43 -4.10 17.58
C CYS A 95 11.59 -5.12 16.79
N LEU A 96 12.23 -6.02 16.03
CA LEU A 96 11.52 -7.09 15.31
C LEU A 96 10.82 -8.07 16.27
N GLN A 97 11.43 -8.36 17.43
CA GLN A 97 10.82 -9.20 18.47
C GLN A 97 9.53 -8.54 19.00
N VAL A 98 9.59 -7.25 19.34
CA VAL A 98 8.41 -6.49 19.78
C VAL A 98 7.33 -6.46 18.72
N LEU A 99 7.69 -6.15 17.47
CA LEU A 99 6.72 -6.13 16.35
C LEU A 99 6.04 -7.48 16.15
N LYS A 100 6.78 -8.60 16.24
CA LYS A 100 6.20 -9.94 16.17
C LYS A 100 5.25 -10.22 17.34
N ALA A 101 5.62 -9.82 18.55
CA ALA A 101 4.78 -10.01 19.74
C ALA A 101 3.48 -9.20 19.64
N VAL A 102 3.57 -7.95 19.21
CA VAL A 102 2.41 -7.06 18.97
C VAL A 102 1.51 -7.59 17.86
N GLN A 103 2.08 -8.08 16.78
CA GLN A 103 1.34 -8.70 15.68
C GLN A 103 0.58 -9.95 16.15
N LYS A 104 1.22 -10.80 16.94
CA LYS A 104 0.58 -11.97 17.57
C LYS A 104 -0.54 -11.55 18.52
N LEU A 105 -0.27 -10.56 19.40
CA LEU A 105 -1.28 -10.00 20.28
C LEU A 105 -2.54 -9.55 19.53
N ALA A 106 -2.37 -8.77 18.46
CA ALA A 106 -3.49 -8.27 17.67
C ALA A 106 -4.28 -9.36 16.96
N ARG A 107 -3.60 -10.41 16.48
CA ARG A 107 -4.26 -11.54 15.78
C ARG A 107 -5.04 -12.44 16.73
N GLU A 108 -4.47 -12.77 17.87
CA GLU A 108 -4.93 -13.86 18.73
C GLU A 108 -5.77 -13.41 19.94
N SER A 109 -5.67 -12.14 20.34
CA SER A 109 -6.44 -11.65 21.50
C SER A 109 -7.94 -11.51 21.18
N SER A 110 -8.76 -12.15 22.01
CA SER A 110 -10.23 -12.01 21.97
C SER A 110 -10.79 -11.07 23.06
N ILE A 111 -9.95 -10.67 24.02
CA ILE A 111 -10.36 -9.92 25.22
C ILE A 111 -9.76 -8.52 25.29
N MET A 112 -9.11 -8.08 24.20
CA MET A 112 -8.51 -6.74 24.14
C MET A 112 -9.61 -5.68 24.11
N ALA A 113 -9.62 -4.80 25.12
CA ALA A 113 -10.56 -3.70 25.23
C ALA A 113 -10.33 -2.65 24.13
N ARG A 114 -11.37 -1.86 23.82
CA ARG A 114 -11.29 -0.79 22.80
C ARG A 114 -10.14 0.19 23.10
N GLU A 115 -10.02 0.62 24.32
CA GLU A 115 -8.97 1.55 24.76
C GLU A 115 -7.57 0.96 24.53
N THR A 116 -7.42 -0.35 24.71
CA THR A 116 -6.16 -1.05 24.46
C THR A 116 -5.85 -1.11 22.96
N TRP A 117 -6.86 -1.35 22.10
CA TRP A 117 -6.72 -1.23 20.66
C TRP A 117 -6.27 0.17 20.23
N GLU A 118 -6.89 1.20 20.79
CA GLU A 118 -6.56 2.59 20.48
C GLU A 118 -5.13 2.94 20.90
N ILE A 119 -4.70 2.51 22.07
CA ILE A 119 -3.30 2.70 22.54
C ILE A 119 -2.33 1.90 21.67
N LEU A 120 -2.69 0.69 21.25
CA LEU A 120 -1.87 -0.12 20.35
C LEU A 120 -1.68 0.57 18.98
N LEU A 121 -2.74 1.14 18.42
CA LEU A 121 -2.65 1.90 17.16
C LEU A 121 -1.77 3.15 17.31
N LEU A 122 -1.92 3.90 18.40
CA LEU A 122 -1.08 5.06 18.69
C LEU A 122 0.39 4.66 18.91
N PHE A 123 0.64 3.56 19.62
CA PHE A 123 1.97 3.00 19.79
C PHE A 123 2.63 2.73 18.43
N LEU A 124 1.92 2.03 17.53
CA LEU A 124 2.44 1.72 16.20
C LEU A 124 2.67 2.98 15.36
N LEU A 125 1.78 3.96 15.42
CA LEU A 125 2.00 5.24 14.73
C LEU A 125 3.23 5.95 15.28
N GLN A 126 3.40 6.01 16.59
CA GLN A 126 4.52 6.73 17.23
C GLN A 126 5.86 6.10 16.93
N ILE A 127 5.99 4.76 16.99
CA ILE A 127 7.26 4.08 16.67
C ILE A 127 7.62 4.21 15.20
N ASN A 128 6.63 4.19 14.30
CA ASN A 128 6.85 4.48 12.88
C ASN A 128 7.34 5.91 12.70
N ASP A 129 6.71 6.90 13.33
CA ASP A 129 7.12 8.31 13.22
C ASP A 129 8.51 8.54 13.78
N THR A 130 8.84 7.93 14.93
CA THR A 130 10.16 8.02 15.54
C THR A 130 11.27 7.53 14.60
N LEU A 131 11.02 6.44 13.86
CA LEU A 131 12.03 5.83 12.99
C LEU A 131 11.99 6.36 11.56
N LEU A 132 10.80 6.66 11.01
CA LEU A 132 10.62 6.88 9.58
C LEU A 132 10.43 8.35 9.19
N ALA A 133 10.11 9.25 10.13
CA ALA A 133 9.84 10.64 9.79
C ALA A 133 11.10 11.45 9.43
N ALA A 134 12.25 11.07 9.96
CA ALA A 134 13.53 11.70 9.62
C ALA A 134 14.04 11.26 8.24
N PRO A 135 14.92 12.05 7.58
CA PRO A 135 15.58 11.64 6.35
C PRO A 135 16.27 10.28 6.52
N THR A 136 16.06 9.38 5.57
CA THR A 136 16.61 8.02 5.64
C THR A 136 18.12 8.03 5.44
N VAL A 137 18.83 7.36 6.32
CA VAL A 137 20.27 7.09 6.19
C VAL A 137 20.43 5.69 5.59
N GLN A 138 21.25 5.58 4.55
CA GLN A 138 21.51 4.31 3.87
C GLN A 138 22.12 3.28 4.86
N GLY A 139 21.55 2.07 4.87
CA GLY A 139 21.95 1.01 5.81
C GLY A 139 21.48 1.22 7.24
N GLY A 140 20.76 2.32 7.54
CA GLY A 140 20.25 2.60 8.88
C GLY A 140 19.09 1.69 9.30
N ILE A 141 18.80 1.71 10.60
CA ILE A 141 17.70 0.93 11.19
C ILE A 141 16.34 1.25 10.55
N ALA A 142 16.09 2.50 10.18
CA ALA A 142 14.86 2.94 9.53
C ALA A 142 14.65 2.25 8.17
N GLU A 143 15.68 2.22 7.32
CA GLU A 143 15.61 1.58 6.01
C GLU A 143 15.34 0.08 6.13
N ASN A 144 16.04 -0.59 7.04
CA ASN A 144 15.94 -2.04 7.24
C ASN A 144 14.61 -2.47 7.88
N LEU A 145 13.97 -1.62 8.66
CA LEU A 145 12.71 -1.93 9.35
C LEU A 145 11.47 -1.38 8.67
N ALA A 146 11.58 -0.44 7.73
CA ALA A 146 10.45 0.29 7.14
C ALA A 146 9.34 -0.64 6.64
N GLU A 147 9.68 -1.66 5.87
CA GLU A 147 8.69 -2.60 5.35
C GLU A 147 7.93 -3.32 6.46
N LYS A 148 8.67 -3.83 7.47
CA LYS A 148 8.06 -4.54 8.59
C LYS A 148 7.24 -3.63 9.49
N LEU A 149 7.71 -2.43 9.77
CA LEU A 149 7.00 -1.43 10.57
C LEU A 149 5.65 -1.07 9.96
N ILE A 150 5.65 -0.70 8.68
CA ILE A 150 4.44 -0.28 7.97
C ILE A 150 3.51 -1.47 7.73
N GLY A 151 4.07 -2.65 7.40
CA GLY A 151 3.30 -3.87 7.24
C GLY A 151 2.54 -4.25 8.51
N VAL A 152 3.20 -4.22 9.68
CA VAL A 152 2.55 -4.49 10.98
C VAL A 152 1.52 -3.42 11.33
N LEU A 153 1.84 -2.14 11.11
CA LEU A 153 0.90 -1.04 11.33
C LEU A 153 -0.41 -1.25 10.55
N PHE A 154 -0.31 -1.52 9.26
CA PHE A 154 -1.50 -1.65 8.41
C PHE A 154 -2.27 -2.94 8.71
N GLU A 155 -1.59 -4.05 9.00
CA GLU A 155 -2.25 -5.29 9.42
C GLU A 155 -3.02 -5.10 10.73
N VAL A 156 -2.38 -4.54 11.76
CA VAL A 156 -3.03 -4.28 13.05
C VAL A 156 -4.17 -3.27 12.89
N TRP A 157 -4.02 -2.28 11.98
CA TRP A 157 -5.09 -1.34 11.66
C TRP A 157 -6.31 -2.03 11.06
N LEU A 158 -6.12 -2.96 10.12
CA LEU A 158 -7.21 -3.75 9.54
C LEU A 158 -7.89 -4.64 10.59
N LEU A 159 -7.12 -5.27 11.48
CA LEU A 159 -7.67 -6.04 12.61
C LEU A 159 -8.48 -5.15 13.55
N ALA A 160 -8.00 -3.94 13.85
CA ALA A 160 -8.74 -2.98 14.66
C ALA A 160 -10.05 -2.52 13.97
N CYS A 161 -10.03 -2.34 12.63
CA CYS A 161 -11.26 -2.05 11.88
C CYS A 161 -12.28 -3.17 12.03
N ALA A 162 -11.86 -4.43 11.99
CA ALA A 162 -12.74 -5.58 12.16
C ALA A 162 -13.29 -5.71 13.60
N ARG A 163 -12.51 -5.34 14.63
CA ARG A 163 -12.81 -5.60 16.04
C ARG A 163 -13.49 -4.44 16.77
N CYS A 164 -13.06 -3.22 16.53
CA CYS A 164 -13.55 -2.06 17.27
C CYS A 164 -13.83 -0.81 16.42
N PHE A 165 -13.40 -0.80 15.18
CA PHE A 165 -13.43 0.28 14.21
C PHE A 165 -12.92 1.62 14.77
N PRO A 166 -11.67 2.04 14.47
CA PRO A 166 -11.07 3.25 15.01
C PRO A 166 -11.91 4.50 14.71
N THR A 167 -12.04 5.39 15.69
CA THR A 167 -12.79 6.63 15.53
C THR A 167 -12.11 7.62 14.57
N PRO A 168 -12.84 8.61 14.00
CA PRO A 168 -12.30 9.56 13.03
C PRO A 168 -11.00 10.27 13.45
N PRO A 169 -10.78 10.66 14.72
CA PRO A 169 -9.51 11.26 15.15
C PRO A 169 -8.29 10.37 14.88
N TYR A 170 -8.39 9.04 15.12
CA TYR A 170 -7.28 8.12 14.85
C TYR A 170 -6.94 8.06 13.36
N TRP A 171 -7.95 8.04 12.49
CA TRP A 171 -7.73 8.09 11.04
C TRP A 171 -7.08 9.39 10.58
N LYS A 172 -7.47 10.51 11.20
CA LYS A 172 -6.86 11.82 10.92
C LYS A 172 -5.38 11.80 11.32
N THR A 173 -5.07 11.36 12.54
CA THR A 173 -3.70 11.23 13.03
C THR A 173 -2.87 10.29 12.14
N ALA A 174 -3.42 9.13 11.78
CA ALA A 174 -2.73 8.20 10.89
C ALA A 174 -2.39 8.84 9.54
N LYS A 175 -3.35 9.53 8.92
CA LYS A 175 -3.16 10.22 7.64
C LYS A 175 -2.07 11.30 7.73
N GLU A 176 -2.07 12.10 8.80
CA GLU A 176 -1.09 13.15 9.03
C GLU A 176 0.31 12.56 9.24
N MET A 177 0.44 11.50 10.03
CA MET A 177 1.73 10.86 10.31
C MET A 177 2.27 10.11 9.10
N VAL A 178 1.45 9.34 8.39
CA VAL A 178 1.87 8.63 7.15
C VAL A 178 2.40 9.60 6.10
N ALA A 179 1.86 10.82 6.03
CA ALA A 179 2.37 11.86 5.14
C ALA A 179 3.85 12.22 5.41
N ASN A 180 4.32 12.06 6.64
CA ASN A 180 5.72 12.31 7.01
C ASN A 180 6.69 11.22 6.53
N TRP A 181 6.19 10.02 6.20
CA TRP A 181 7.01 8.85 5.86
C TRP A 181 6.99 8.51 4.37
N ARG A 182 6.33 9.31 3.54
CA ARG A 182 6.12 9.03 2.10
C ARG A 182 7.39 8.88 1.28
N HIS A 183 8.54 9.36 1.79
CA HIS A 183 9.85 9.17 1.17
C HIS A 183 10.40 7.73 1.30
N HIS A 184 9.73 6.88 2.08
CA HIS A 184 10.04 5.44 2.11
C HIS A 184 9.21 4.68 1.08
N PRO A 185 9.84 3.91 0.16
CA PRO A 185 9.13 3.10 -0.84
C PRO A 185 8.10 2.15 -0.23
N ALA A 186 8.43 1.59 0.94
CA ALA A 186 7.58 0.65 1.67
C ALA A 186 6.19 1.21 2.00
N VAL A 187 6.05 2.54 2.19
CA VAL A 187 4.75 3.16 2.46
C VAL A 187 3.80 2.97 1.29
N VAL A 188 4.24 3.28 0.08
CA VAL A 188 3.44 3.14 -1.14
C VAL A 188 3.20 1.67 -1.47
N GLU A 189 4.20 0.81 -1.27
CA GLU A 189 4.09 -0.63 -1.54
C GLU A 189 3.07 -1.30 -0.62
N GLN A 190 3.16 -1.08 0.68
CA GLN A 190 2.21 -1.65 1.64
C GLN A 190 0.81 -1.05 1.48
N TRP A 191 0.71 0.25 1.20
CA TRP A 191 -0.56 0.87 0.85
C TRP A 191 -1.19 0.20 -0.37
N SER A 192 -0.41 -0.03 -1.43
CA SER A 192 -0.90 -0.67 -2.66
C SER A 192 -1.41 -2.09 -2.41
N LYS A 193 -0.71 -2.90 -1.59
CA LYS A 193 -1.16 -4.25 -1.19
C LYS A 193 -2.52 -4.20 -0.50
N VAL A 194 -2.64 -3.36 0.53
CA VAL A 194 -3.88 -3.25 1.33
C VAL A 194 -5.04 -2.73 0.49
N ILE A 195 -4.83 -1.64 -0.26
CA ILE A 195 -5.94 -1.03 -1.02
C ILE A 195 -6.40 -1.91 -2.18
N CYS A 196 -5.49 -2.67 -2.81
CA CYS A 196 -5.85 -3.67 -3.82
C CYS A 196 -6.66 -4.81 -3.21
N ALA A 197 -6.28 -5.31 -2.03
CA ALA A 197 -7.00 -6.35 -1.33
C ALA A 197 -8.42 -5.90 -0.94
N LEU A 198 -8.55 -4.71 -0.37
CA LEU A 198 -9.84 -4.10 -0.05
C LEU A 198 -10.68 -3.88 -1.30
N THR A 199 -10.07 -3.41 -2.40
CA THR A 199 -10.77 -3.18 -3.69
C THR A 199 -11.30 -4.48 -4.26
N SER A 200 -10.53 -5.57 -4.21
CA SER A 200 -10.97 -6.89 -4.67
C SER A 200 -12.24 -7.35 -3.92
N ARG A 201 -12.26 -7.20 -2.60
CA ARG A 201 -13.44 -7.51 -1.78
C ARG A 201 -14.61 -6.56 -2.06
N LEU A 202 -14.34 -5.26 -2.16
CA LEU A 202 -15.36 -4.24 -2.47
C LEU A 202 -16.08 -4.52 -3.79
N LEU A 203 -15.33 -4.74 -4.86
CA LEU A 203 -15.90 -5.01 -6.19
C LEU A 203 -16.73 -6.30 -6.20
N ARG A 204 -16.26 -7.33 -5.51
CA ARG A 204 -16.96 -8.62 -5.45
C ARG A 204 -18.33 -8.52 -4.80
N PHE A 205 -18.48 -7.82 -3.69
CA PHE A 205 -19.79 -7.69 -3.06
C PHE A 205 -20.67 -6.61 -3.70
N THR A 206 -20.08 -5.56 -4.30
CA THR A 206 -20.85 -4.47 -4.94
C THR A 206 -21.45 -4.89 -6.28
N TYR A 207 -20.67 -5.59 -7.10
CA TYR A 207 -21.06 -5.94 -8.48
C TYR A 207 -21.35 -7.42 -8.67
N GLY A 208 -21.09 -8.25 -7.68
CA GLY A 208 -21.34 -9.69 -7.71
C GLY A 208 -20.27 -10.49 -8.46
N PRO A 209 -20.46 -11.83 -8.53
CA PRO A 209 -19.46 -12.75 -9.06
C PRO A 209 -19.27 -12.67 -10.58
N SER A 210 -20.20 -12.04 -11.30
CA SER A 210 -20.13 -11.86 -12.76
C SER A 210 -19.24 -10.65 -13.14
N PHE A 211 -18.86 -9.80 -12.19
CA PHE A 211 -17.91 -8.72 -12.45
C PHE A 211 -16.51 -9.30 -12.65
N PRO A 212 -15.72 -8.78 -13.62
CA PRO A 212 -14.38 -9.28 -13.86
C PRO A 212 -13.55 -9.30 -12.56
N PRO A 213 -12.97 -10.45 -12.18
CA PRO A 213 -12.25 -10.55 -10.92
C PRO A 213 -10.97 -9.72 -10.95
N PHE A 214 -10.81 -8.88 -9.95
CA PHE A 214 -9.54 -8.21 -9.71
C PHE A 214 -8.59 -9.19 -9.01
N LYS A 215 -7.67 -9.77 -9.81
CA LYS A 215 -6.71 -10.77 -9.32
C LYS A 215 -5.62 -10.09 -8.50
N ILE A 216 -5.47 -10.54 -7.28
CA ILE A 216 -4.41 -10.14 -6.34
C ILE A 216 -3.68 -11.39 -5.85
N PRO A 217 -2.44 -11.32 -5.37
CA PRO A 217 -1.76 -12.43 -4.72
C PRO A 217 -2.56 -12.95 -3.52
N ASP A 218 -2.50 -14.24 -3.28
CA ASP A 218 -3.19 -14.85 -2.12
C ASP A 218 -2.67 -14.30 -0.79
N GLU A 219 -1.40 -13.96 -0.72
CA GLU A 219 -0.78 -13.31 0.44
C GLU A 219 -1.43 -11.96 0.75
N ASP A 220 -1.68 -11.13 -0.29
CA ASP A 220 -2.32 -9.84 -0.14
C ASP A 220 -3.82 -10.01 0.21
N ALA A 221 -4.49 -11.00 -0.36
CA ALA A 221 -5.88 -11.32 -0.02
C ALA A 221 -6.03 -11.71 1.45
N GLY A 222 -5.04 -12.40 2.01
CA GLY A 222 -4.97 -12.79 3.42
C GLY A 222 -4.80 -11.62 4.41
N LEU A 223 -4.49 -10.41 3.93
CA LEU A 223 -4.39 -9.21 4.78
C LEU A 223 -5.75 -8.78 5.33
N ILE A 224 -6.84 -9.10 4.65
CA ILE A 224 -8.19 -8.68 5.06
C ILE A 224 -8.74 -9.69 6.07
N PRO A 225 -9.02 -9.27 7.31
CA PRO A 225 -9.62 -10.13 8.32
C PRO A 225 -10.92 -10.76 7.81
N PRO A 226 -11.13 -12.08 8.00
CA PRO A 226 -12.32 -12.76 7.51
C PRO A 226 -13.61 -12.26 8.16
N GLU A 227 -13.53 -11.73 9.37
CA GLU A 227 -14.63 -11.18 10.15
C GLU A 227 -15.11 -9.79 9.69
N MET A 228 -14.38 -9.13 8.77
CA MET A 228 -14.82 -7.84 8.21
C MET A 228 -16.05 -8.02 7.34
N ASP A 229 -17.16 -7.39 7.71
CA ASP A 229 -18.36 -7.34 6.90
C ASP A 229 -18.24 -6.34 5.73
N ASN A 230 -19.24 -6.31 4.86
CA ASN A 230 -19.21 -5.48 3.66
C ASN A 230 -19.20 -3.97 3.96
N GLU A 231 -19.88 -3.55 5.02
CA GLU A 231 -19.90 -2.15 5.42
C GLU A 231 -18.55 -1.70 5.98
N CYS A 232 -17.96 -2.53 6.85
CA CYS A 232 -16.62 -2.31 7.39
C CYS A 232 -15.58 -2.23 6.26
N ILE A 233 -15.66 -3.13 5.26
CA ILE A 233 -14.77 -3.09 4.08
C ILE A 233 -14.94 -1.79 3.31
N ALA A 234 -16.18 -1.35 3.03
CA ALA A 234 -16.42 -0.13 2.27
C ALA A 234 -15.89 1.12 2.99
N GLN A 235 -16.14 1.24 4.30
CA GLN A 235 -15.64 2.34 5.12
C GLN A 235 -14.11 2.32 5.25
N THR A 236 -13.52 1.15 5.47
CA THR A 236 -12.07 0.98 5.56
C THR A 236 -11.41 1.29 4.23
N TRP A 237 -11.96 0.81 3.12
CA TRP A 237 -11.47 1.08 1.77
C TRP A 237 -11.37 2.58 1.49
N PHE A 238 -12.43 3.33 1.75
CA PHE A 238 -12.44 4.77 1.50
C PHE A 238 -11.38 5.51 2.32
N ARG A 239 -11.21 5.15 3.59
CA ARG A 239 -10.22 5.75 4.47
C ARG A 239 -8.78 5.38 4.08
N PHE A 240 -8.53 4.10 3.74
CA PHE A 240 -7.22 3.65 3.25
C PHE A 240 -6.87 4.23 1.88
N LEU A 241 -7.84 4.45 1.00
CA LEU A 241 -7.59 5.12 -0.27
C LEU A 241 -6.89 6.48 -0.05
N HIS A 242 -7.30 7.21 0.97
CA HIS A 242 -6.82 8.55 1.29
C HIS A 242 -5.72 8.60 2.37
N ILE A 243 -5.19 7.47 2.82
CA ILE A 243 -4.19 7.43 3.91
C ILE A 243 -2.87 8.10 3.50
N LEU A 244 -2.51 8.07 2.22
CA LEU A 244 -1.32 8.72 1.68
C LEU A 244 -1.47 10.26 1.54
N SER A 245 -2.61 10.82 1.92
CA SER A 245 -2.97 12.22 1.64
C SER A 245 -3.03 12.49 0.14
N ASN A 246 -2.19 13.36 -0.41
CA ASN A 246 -2.09 13.57 -1.85
C ASN A 246 -0.86 12.82 -2.40
N PRO A 247 -1.02 11.73 -3.16
CA PRO A 247 0.11 10.98 -3.71
C PRO A 247 0.92 11.78 -4.75
N VAL A 248 0.37 12.87 -5.30
CA VAL A 248 1.07 13.73 -6.25
C VAL A 248 2.18 14.55 -5.56
N ASP A 249 2.08 14.79 -4.25
CA ASP A 249 3.14 15.45 -3.48
C ASP A 249 4.50 14.73 -3.58
N LEU A 250 4.50 13.42 -3.89
CA LEU A 250 5.72 12.64 -4.16
C LEU A 250 6.52 13.15 -5.36
N SER A 251 5.92 13.96 -6.22
CA SER A 251 6.61 14.62 -7.33
C SER A 251 7.27 15.95 -6.94
N ASN A 252 7.14 16.37 -5.68
CA ASN A 252 7.66 17.64 -5.19
C ASN A 252 8.57 17.43 -3.96
N PRO A 253 9.90 17.33 -4.16
CA PRO A 253 10.86 17.16 -3.06
C PRO A 253 10.75 18.23 -1.97
N ALA A 254 10.37 19.48 -2.32
CA ALA A 254 10.22 20.55 -1.35
C ALA A 254 9.07 20.30 -0.36
N ILE A 255 7.96 19.70 -0.82
CA ILE A 255 6.85 19.30 0.07
C ILE A 255 7.30 18.19 1.01
N ILE A 256 8.00 17.18 0.51
CA ILE A 256 8.46 16.06 1.31
C ILE A 256 9.46 16.51 2.38
N SER A 257 10.40 17.40 2.03
CA SER A 257 11.41 17.92 2.96
C SER A 257 10.91 19.03 3.88
N SER A 258 9.68 19.50 3.70
CA SER A 258 9.08 20.53 4.58
C SER A 258 8.54 19.96 5.91
N THR A 259 8.58 18.63 6.09
CA THR A 259 8.11 18.01 7.33
C THR A 259 9.00 18.36 8.53
N PRO A 260 8.46 18.38 9.77
CA PRO A 260 9.20 18.84 10.94
C PRO A 260 10.54 18.13 11.16
N LYS A 261 10.59 16.82 10.95
CA LYS A 261 11.80 16.02 11.17
C LYS A 261 12.91 16.27 10.14
N PHE A 262 12.54 16.57 8.89
CA PHE A 262 13.50 17.05 7.90
C PHE A 262 14.05 18.43 8.29
N GLN A 263 13.20 19.31 8.80
CA GLN A 263 13.57 20.66 9.22
C GLN A 263 14.46 20.66 10.49
N GLU A 264 14.18 19.80 11.45
CA GLU A 264 15.02 19.63 12.67
C GLU A 264 16.46 19.23 12.31
N GLN A 265 16.65 18.33 11.34
CA GLN A 265 18.00 17.97 10.88
C GLN A 265 18.72 19.14 10.18
N PHE A 266 17.95 19.99 9.50
CA PHE A 266 18.49 21.17 8.84
C PHE A 266 19.03 22.20 9.82
N LEU A 267 18.36 22.39 10.96
CA LEU A 267 18.74 23.34 12.01
C LEU A 267 19.95 22.85 12.83
N ASN A 268 20.12 21.54 12.96
CA ASN A 268 21.20 20.93 13.76
C ASN A 268 22.57 20.92 13.05
N VAL A 269 22.62 21.17 11.74
CA VAL A 269 23.87 21.29 10.98
C VAL A 269 24.24 22.76 10.94
N SER A 270 25.03 23.20 11.92
CA SER A 270 25.47 24.57 12.12
C SER A 270 26.01 25.22 10.82
N GLY A 271 25.32 26.22 10.33
CA GLY A 271 25.92 27.33 9.55
C GLY A 271 26.14 27.12 8.05
N ILE A 272 25.74 25.98 7.46
CA ILE A 272 25.79 25.80 6.02
C ILE A 272 24.34 25.63 5.54
N THR A 273 23.89 26.55 4.69
CA THR A 273 22.66 26.38 3.91
C THR A 273 22.85 25.17 3.00
N GLN A 274 22.55 23.99 3.52
CA GLN A 274 22.49 22.78 2.71
C GLN A 274 21.27 22.89 1.81
N GLU A 275 21.50 22.95 0.51
CA GLU A 275 20.44 22.92 -0.47
C GLU A 275 19.58 21.66 -0.25
N LEU A 276 18.27 21.79 -0.40
CA LEU A 276 17.26 20.73 -0.26
C LEU A 276 17.59 19.42 -1.01
N ASN A 277 18.54 19.50 -1.95
CA ASN A 277 19.00 18.40 -2.80
C ASN A 277 19.99 17.42 -2.12
N GLN A 278 20.35 17.64 -0.85
CA GLN A 278 21.40 16.85 -0.20
C GLN A 278 20.92 15.57 0.49
N TYR A 279 19.60 15.34 0.57
CA TYR A 279 19.11 14.10 1.17
C TYR A 279 19.05 12.97 0.14
N PRO A 280 19.89 11.93 0.26
CA PRO A 280 19.90 10.81 -0.70
C PRO A 280 18.55 10.13 -0.89
N CYS A 281 17.72 10.07 0.17
CA CYS A 281 16.39 9.47 0.12
C CYS A 281 15.44 10.18 -0.86
N LEU A 282 15.61 11.50 -1.11
CA LEU A 282 14.78 12.24 -2.05
C LEU A 282 15.07 11.87 -3.51
N LYS A 283 16.22 11.29 -3.79
CA LYS A 283 16.57 10.76 -5.12
C LYS A 283 15.67 9.61 -5.57
N HIS A 284 15.05 8.91 -4.65
CA HIS A 284 14.12 7.81 -4.95
C HIS A 284 12.68 8.26 -5.20
N LEU A 285 12.36 9.55 -4.98
CA LEU A 285 10.99 10.07 -5.16
C LEU A 285 10.40 9.82 -6.54
N PRO A 286 11.12 9.94 -7.68
CA PRO A 286 10.55 9.62 -8.99
C PRO A 286 10.03 8.19 -9.10
N GLN A 287 10.76 7.22 -8.53
CA GLN A 287 10.35 5.82 -8.51
C GLN A 287 9.15 5.60 -7.58
N ILE A 288 9.12 6.25 -6.41
CA ILE A 288 8.02 6.15 -5.45
C ILE A 288 6.76 6.77 -6.05
N PHE A 289 6.88 7.93 -6.71
CA PHE A 289 5.81 8.58 -7.44
C PHE A 289 5.24 7.68 -8.54
N PHE A 290 6.11 7.07 -9.36
CA PHE A 290 5.69 6.12 -10.39
C PHE A 290 4.92 4.93 -9.79
N ARG A 291 5.42 4.34 -8.69
CA ARG A 291 4.73 3.23 -8.00
C ARG A 291 3.36 3.65 -7.47
N ALA A 292 3.24 4.86 -6.93
CA ALA A 292 1.95 5.40 -6.47
C ALA A 292 0.96 5.56 -7.63
N MET A 293 1.40 6.16 -8.75
CA MET A 293 0.57 6.30 -9.95
C MET A 293 0.16 4.96 -10.55
N ARG A 294 1.08 3.98 -10.57
CA ARG A 294 0.78 2.62 -11.01
C ARG A 294 -0.23 1.91 -10.08
N GLY A 295 -0.13 2.13 -8.76
CA GLY A 295 -1.12 1.64 -7.80
C GLY A 295 -2.51 2.20 -8.11
N ILE A 296 -2.63 3.52 -8.31
CA ILE A 296 -3.89 4.18 -8.68
C ILE A 296 -4.41 3.65 -10.02
N SER A 297 -3.53 3.47 -11.00
CA SER A 297 -3.86 2.90 -12.31
C SER A 297 -4.46 1.49 -12.20
N CYS A 298 -3.87 0.63 -11.35
CA CYS A 298 -4.41 -0.71 -11.09
C CYS A 298 -5.82 -0.66 -10.47
N LEU A 299 -6.08 0.27 -9.56
CA LEU A 299 -7.41 0.46 -8.98
C LEU A 299 -8.42 0.90 -10.04
N VAL A 300 -8.05 1.87 -10.87
CA VAL A 300 -8.89 2.35 -11.98
C VAL A 300 -9.23 1.20 -12.93
N ASP A 301 -8.23 0.41 -13.35
CA ASP A 301 -8.43 -0.74 -14.22
C ASP A 301 -9.39 -1.77 -13.57
N ALA A 302 -9.26 -1.99 -12.26
CA ALA A 302 -10.17 -2.85 -11.52
C ALA A 302 -11.62 -2.32 -11.58
N PHE A 303 -11.85 -1.02 -11.35
CA PHE A 303 -13.18 -0.41 -11.46
C PHE A 303 -13.73 -0.39 -12.90
N LEU A 304 -12.85 -0.31 -13.89
CA LEU A 304 -13.23 -0.43 -15.30
C LEU A 304 -13.54 -1.86 -15.74
N GLY A 305 -13.21 -2.85 -14.90
CA GLY A 305 -13.36 -4.26 -15.22
C GLY A 305 -12.32 -4.75 -16.25
N ILE A 306 -11.19 -4.08 -16.35
CA ILE A 306 -10.09 -4.46 -17.24
C ILE A 306 -9.23 -5.50 -16.52
N SER A 307 -9.24 -6.74 -17.01
CA SER A 307 -8.35 -7.79 -16.52
C SER A 307 -6.99 -7.65 -17.20
N ARG A 308 -6.05 -6.96 -16.55
CA ARG A 308 -4.65 -7.04 -17.00
C ARG A 308 -4.02 -8.32 -16.45
N PRO A 309 -3.31 -9.10 -17.30
CA PRO A 309 -2.36 -10.04 -16.77
C PRO A 309 -1.32 -9.21 -15.99
N ARG A 310 -1.13 -9.54 -14.71
CA ARG A 310 -0.01 -8.96 -13.96
C ARG A 310 1.26 -9.34 -14.69
N SER A 311 1.86 -8.37 -15.37
CA SER A 311 3.25 -8.47 -15.75
C SER A 311 4.04 -8.55 -14.45
N ASP A 312 4.64 -9.69 -14.16
CA ASP A 312 5.69 -9.87 -13.15
C ASP A 312 6.93 -9.08 -13.60
N SER A 313 6.78 -7.78 -13.74
CA SER A 313 7.90 -6.88 -13.91
C SER A 313 8.47 -6.61 -12.52
N ALA A 314 9.29 -7.54 -12.03
CA ALA A 314 10.44 -7.13 -11.28
C ALA A 314 11.08 -5.95 -12.05
N PRO A 315 11.50 -4.85 -11.40
CA PRO A 315 12.26 -3.83 -12.09
C PRO A 315 13.42 -4.51 -12.80
N PRO A 316 13.74 -4.13 -14.05
CA PRO A 316 14.90 -4.70 -14.72
C PRO A 316 16.08 -4.43 -13.80
N THR A 317 16.63 -5.49 -13.22
CA THR A 317 17.95 -5.45 -12.59
C THR A 317 18.88 -4.85 -13.62
N PRO A 318 19.63 -3.79 -13.29
CA PRO A 318 20.64 -3.27 -14.20
C PRO A 318 21.59 -4.41 -14.50
N VAL A 319 21.53 -4.91 -15.72
CA VAL A 319 22.48 -5.90 -16.21
C VAL A 319 23.82 -5.17 -16.26
N ASN A 320 24.68 -5.45 -15.30
CA ASN A 320 26.08 -5.08 -15.34
C ASN A 320 26.68 -5.55 -16.66
N ARG A 321 26.79 -4.63 -17.62
CA ARG A 321 27.64 -4.80 -18.77
C ARG A 321 29.08 -4.65 -18.33
N LEU A 322 29.65 -5.70 -17.76
CA LEU A 322 31.09 -5.82 -17.59
C LEU A 322 31.49 -7.28 -17.86
N SER A 323 32.35 -7.39 -18.84
CA SER A 323 33.13 -8.55 -19.27
C SER A 323 32.56 -9.38 -20.43
N MET A 324 32.84 -8.88 -21.62
CA MET A 324 33.21 -9.75 -22.75
C MET A 324 34.72 -10.02 -22.69
N PRO A 325 35.17 -11.25 -22.76
CA PRO A 325 36.50 -11.53 -23.28
C PRO A 325 36.41 -11.69 -24.80
N GLN A 326 37.23 -10.90 -25.51
CA GLN A 326 37.60 -11.17 -26.90
C GLN A 326 38.50 -12.41 -26.94
N ASN A 327 38.24 -13.28 -27.88
CA ASN A 327 39.10 -14.03 -28.79
C ASN A 327 38.56 -15.45 -29.02
N ALA A 328 38.20 -15.81 -30.20
CA ALA A 328 39.00 -16.40 -31.26
C ALA A 328 38.09 -16.86 -32.40
N ALA A 329 38.45 -16.42 -33.57
CA ALA A 329 37.93 -16.92 -34.83
C ALA A 329 38.29 -18.38 -35.01
N VAL A 330 37.40 -19.20 -35.62
CA VAL A 330 37.70 -20.12 -36.72
C VAL A 330 36.39 -20.61 -37.36
N ASN A 331 36.44 -20.60 -38.70
CA ASN A 331 35.50 -21.05 -39.71
C ASN A 331 34.91 -22.45 -39.48
N THR A 332 33.66 -22.68 -39.91
CA THR A 332 33.34 -23.47 -41.10
C THR A 332 31.85 -23.66 -41.30
N THR A 333 31.46 -23.68 -42.53
CA THR A 333 30.18 -23.76 -43.22
C THR A 333 29.34 -25.04 -42.95
N PRO A 334 28.08 -25.03 -43.37
CA PRO A 334 27.10 -26.10 -43.06
C PRO A 334 27.01 -27.18 -44.12
N PRO A 335 26.30 -28.26 -43.90
CA PRO A 335 25.47 -28.78 -44.97
C PRO A 335 24.05 -29.29 -44.58
N HIS A 336 23.16 -28.91 -45.46
CA HIS A 336 22.03 -29.58 -46.11
C HIS A 336 21.36 -30.83 -45.52
N ASN A 337 20.00 -30.68 -45.51
CA ASN A 337 19.01 -31.63 -46.03
C ASN A 337 18.95 -33.08 -45.54
N ARG A 338 17.77 -33.48 -45.07
CA ARG A 338 16.88 -34.38 -45.78
C ARG A 338 15.57 -34.68 -45.07
N ARG A 339 14.55 -34.53 -45.87
CA ARG A 339 13.22 -35.11 -45.84
C ARG A 339 13.19 -36.61 -45.52
N HIS A 340 12.12 -37.09 -44.91
CA HIS A 340 11.23 -38.21 -45.27
C HIS A 340 10.12 -38.23 -44.25
N ARG A 341 8.86 -38.01 -44.56
CA ARG A 341 7.84 -38.67 -45.39
C ARG A 341 7.47 -40.08 -44.87
N ALA A 342 6.18 -40.16 -44.68
CA ALA A 342 5.27 -41.27 -44.92
C ALA A 342 4.68 -41.89 -43.64
N VAL A 343 3.36 -41.79 -43.46
CA VAL A 343 2.28 -42.61 -44.03
C VAL A 343 2.11 -43.87 -43.16
N THR A 344 1.01 -44.26 -42.66
CA THR A 344 -0.37 -44.61 -43.04
C THR A 344 -1.13 -45.15 -41.81
N VAL A 345 -2.37 -44.80 -41.58
CA VAL A 345 -3.62 -45.52 -41.89
C VAL A 345 -3.92 -46.80 -41.05
N ASN A 346 -5.00 -46.82 -40.34
CA ASN A 346 -6.23 -47.63 -40.46
C ASN A 346 -7.02 -47.52 -39.16
N LYS A 347 -8.27 -47.09 -39.11
CA LYS A 347 -9.52 -47.69 -39.62
C LYS A 347 -10.02 -48.91 -38.81
N ALA A 348 -11.15 -48.73 -38.18
CA ALA A 348 -12.35 -49.59 -38.12
C ALA A 348 -13.26 -49.10 -37.01
N THR A 349 -14.37 -48.51 -37.29
CA THR A 349 -15.72 -48.97 -37.66
C THR A 349 -16.30 -49.98 -36.65
N VAL A 350 -17.46 -49.70 -36.10
CA VAL A 350 -18.79 -50.22 -36.45
C VAL A 350 -19.75 -49.88 -35.29
N LYS A 351 -20.78 -49.09 -35.50
CA LYS A 351 -22.22 -49.36 -35.64
C LYS A 351 -22.87 -49.93 -34.37
N THR A 352 -24.02 -49.60 -33.95
CA THR A 352 -25.40 -49.26 -34.40
C THR A 352 -26.25 -49.25 -33.16
N GLY A 353 -27.27 -48.58 -33.02
CA GLY A 353 -28.62 -48.48 -33.46
C GLY A 353 -29.44 -47.68 -32.50
N THR A 354 -30.11 -46.76 -32.95
CA THR A 354 -31.51 -46.58 -33.37
C THR A 354 -32.57 -46.97 -32.33
N VAL A 355 -33.48 -46.07 -32.06
CA VAL A 355 -34.91 -45.91 -32.42
C VAL A 355 -35.62 -45.15 -31.31
N SER A 356 -36.08 -43.92 -31.58
CA SER A 356 -37.43 -43.40 -31.82
C SER A 356 -38.51 -43.80 -30.79
N THR A 357 -39.26 -42.92 -30.27
CA THR A 357 -40.46 -42.29 -30.82
C THR A 357 -41.15 -41.39 -29.79
N THR A 358 -41.45 -40.19 -30.20
CA THR A 358 -42.70 -39.42 -30.16
C THR A 358 -43.79 -39.80 -29.15
N HIS A 359 -44.31 -38.81 -28.39
CA HIS A 359 -45.65 -38.28 -28.65
C HIS A 359 -45.97 -37.05 -27.78
N THR A 360 -46.48 -36.05 -28.45
CA THR A 360 -47.33 -34.94 -28.12
C THR A 360 -48.46 -35.21 -27.13
N SER A 361 -48.80 -34.24 -26.28
CA SER A 361 -50.11 -33.60 -26.30
C SER A 361 -50.27 -32.47 -25.29
N LYS A 362 -50.89 -31.43 -25.75
CA LYS A 362 -51.51 -30.26 -25.14
C LYS A 362 -52.58 -30.65 -24.10
N VAL A 363 -52.87 -29.69 -23.18
CA VAL A 363 -54.16 -28.99 -22.96
C VAL A 363 -54.16 -28.43 -21.53
N GLN A 364 -54.14 -27.14 -21.37
CA GLN A 364 -55.15 -26.16 -20.93
C GLN A 364 -55.89 -26.40 -19.59
N GLN A 365 -55.80 -25.37 -18.80
CA GLN A 365 -56.84 -24.58 -18.09
C GLN A 365 -57.21 -24.90 -16.62
N GLN A 366 -57.16 -23.79 -15.91
CA GLN A 366 -58.09 -23.15 -14.93
C GLN A 366 -58.01 -23.54 -13.44
N ALA A 367 -57.62 -22.48 -12.73
CA ALA A 367 -58.28 -21.81 -11.61
C ALA A 367 -58.88 -22.63 -10.44
N SER A 368 -58.42 -22.37 -9.28
CA SER A 368 -59.11 -21.70 -8.16
C SER A 368 -58.53 -22.09 -6.79
N SER A 369 -58.23 -21.06 -6.02
CA SER A 369 -58.38 -20.88 -4.57
C SER A 369 -58.29 -22.08 -3.63
N THR A 370 -57.40 -22.05 -2.68
CA THR A 370 -57.59 -22.00 -1.23
C THR A 370 -56.31 -22.34 -0.49
N SER A 371 -55.88 -21.50 0.41
CA SER A 371 -54.89 -21.83 1.45
C SER A 371 -55.50 -22.83 2.45
N PRO A 372 -54.74 -23.66 3.20
CA PRO A 372 -53.91 -23.20 4.28
C PRO A 372 -52.67 -24.05 4.66
N LEU A 373 -51.78 -23.41 5.44
CA LEU A 373 -50.94 -23.91 6.54
C LEU A 373 -49.84 -25.00 6.30
N SER A 374 -48.61 -24.51 6.54
CA SER A 374 -47.51 -25.15 7.31
C SER A 374 -46.78 -26.33 6.72
N SER A 375 -45.55 -26.09 6.31
CA SER A 375 -44.35 -26.76 6.84
C SER A 375 -43.09 -26.24 6.13
N PRO A 376 -41.94 -26.11 6.81
CA PRO A 376 -40.73 -25.52 6.25
C PRO A 376 -39.96 -26.59 5.49
N ASN A 377 -40.12 -26.66 4.20
CA ASN A 377 -39.18 -27.33 3.33
C ASN A 377 -38.19 -26.31 2.82
N GLN A 378 -36.97 -26.45 3.32
CA GLN A 378 -35.78 -25.83 2.75
C GLN A 378 -35.64 -26.33 1.30
N THR A 379 -36.24 -25.63 0.36
CA THR A 379 -35.83 -25.69 -1.03
C THR A 379 -34.65 -24.72 -1.16
N SER A 380 -33.47 -25.31 -1.32
CA SER A 380 -32.29 -24.61 -1.82
C SER A 380 -32.68 -23.91 -3.11
N SER A 381 -33.03 -22.62 -3.02
CA SER A 381 -33.20 -21.80 -4.21
C SER A 381 -31.81 -21.67 -4.84
N GLU A 382 -31.59 -22.32 -5.97
CA GLU A 382 -30.45 -22.01 -6.82
C GLU A 382 -30.37 -20.50 -6.97
N PRO A 383 -29.23 -19.88 -6.67
CA PRO A 383 -29.09 -18.44 -6.82
C PRO A 383 -29.32 -18.08 -8.29
N ARG A 384 -30.37 -17.31 -8.56
CA ARG A 384 -30.61 -16.77 -9.90
C ARG A 384 -29.37 -16.04 -10.36
N PRO A 385 -28.89 -16.26 -11.59
CA PRO A 385 -27.75 -15.51 -12.10
C PRO A 385 -28.04 -14.03 -11.98
N LEU A 386 -27.18 -13.32 -11.26
CA LEU A 386 -27.28 -11.87 -11.11
C LEU A 386 -27.19 -11.22 -12.52
N PRO A 387 -27.96 -10.15 -12.78
CA PRO A 387 -27.87 -9.44 -14.04
C PRO A 387 -26.43 -8.94 -14.25
N ALA A 388 -25.99 -8.89 -15.51
CA ALA A 388 -24.63 -8.50 -15.87
C ALA A 388 -24.18 -7.25 -15.10
N PRO A 389 -22.98 -7.26 -14.49
CA PRO A 389 -22.55 -6.21 -13.58
C PRO A 389 -22.48 -4.88 -14.31
N ARG A 390 -23.05 -3.87 -13.69
CA ARG A 390 -22.92 -2.48 -14.16
C ARG A 390 -21.62 -1.94 -13.55
N ARG A 391 -20.58 -1.76 -14.39
CA ARG A 391 -19.39 -1.05 -13.93
C ARG A 391 -19.73 0.40 -13.55
N PRO A 392 -18.93 1.06 -12.68
CA PRO A 392 -19.06 2.47 -12.35
C PRO A 392 -19.10 3.35 -13.61
N LYS A 393 -19.82 4.45 -13.52
CA LYS A 393 -19.79 5.50 -14.53
C LYS A 393 -18.43 6.19 -14.57
N VAL A 394 -18.04 6.70 -15.73
CA VAL A 394 -16.78 7.45 -15.91
C VAL A 394 -16.66 8.60 -14.91
N ASN A 395 -17.71 9.39 -14.70
CA ASN A 395 -17.70 10.48 -13.72
C ASN A 395 -17.45 9.99 -12.28
N SER A 396 -17.97 8.82 -11.91
CA SER A 396 -17.72 8.25 -10.57
C SER A 396 -16.25 7.90 -10.37
N ILE A 397 -15.61 7.33 -11.41
CA ILE A 397 -14.18 7.01 -11.38
C ILE A 397 -13.34 8.30 -11.35
N LEU A 398 -13.72 9.31 -12.14
CA LEU A 398 -13.06 10.61 -12.15
C LEU A 398 -13.24 11.37 -10.83
N ASN A 399 -14.37 11.22 -10.14
CA ASN A 399 -14.57 11.79 -8.81
C ASN A 399 -13.63 11.16 -7.75
N LEU A 400 -13.31 9.88 -7.88
CA LEU A 400 -12.42 9.18 -6.95
C LEU A 400 -10.94 9.47 -7.23
N PHE A 401 -10.53 9.42 -8.48
CA PHE A 401 -9.11 9.39 -8.88
C PHE A 401 -8.70 10.57 -9.76
N GLY A 402 -9.66 11.27 -10.36
CA GLY A 402 -9.39 12.26 -11.41
C GLY A 402 -8.51 13.40 -10.94
N SER A 403 -8.71 13.94 -9.73
CA SER A 403 -7.86 15.02 -9.22
C SER A 403 -6.38 14.60 -9.20
N TRP A 404 -6.07 13.42 -8.64
CA TRP A 404 -4.70 12.92 -8.59
C TRP A 404 -4.11 12.64 -9.97
N LEU A 405 -4.91 12.07 -10.87
CA LEU A 405 -4.45 11.73 -12.22
C LEU A 405 -4.19 12.98 -13.06
N PHE A 406 -5.07 13.99 -12.99
CA PHE A 406 -4.86 15.25 -13.70
C PHE A 406 -3.67 16.02 -13.13
N ASP A 407 -3.57 16.14 -11.80
CA ASP A 407 -2.46 16.83 -11.16
C ASP A 407 -1.12 16.14 -11.45
N ALA A 408 -1.09 14.80 -11.44
CA ALA A 408 0.09 14.03 -11.82
C ALA A 408 0.48 14.21 -13.30
N ALA A 409 -0.51 14.28 -14.20
CA ALA A 409 -0.27 14.52 -15.62
C ALA A 409 0.33 15.91 -15.91
N PHE A 410 0.07 16.91 -15.04
CA PHE A 410 0.61 18.26 -15.14
C PHE A 410 1.95 18.47 -14.42
N VAL A 411 2.48 17.47 -13.73
CA VAL A 411 3.78 17.58 -13.04
C VAL A 411 4.85 18.06 -14.01
N HIS A 412 5.59 19.12 -13.62
CA HIS A 412 6.64 19.76 -14.44
C HIS A 412 6.21 20.30 -15.82
N CYS A 413 4.91 20.39 -16.12
CA CYS A 413 4.43 21.13 -17.27
C CYS A 413 4.66 22.64 -17.08
N LYS A 414 5.17 23.32 -18.12
CA LYS A 414 5.51 24.77 -18.09
C LYS A 414 4.33 25.68 -17.71
N LEU A 415 3.10 25.19 -17.79
CA LEU A 415 1.88 25.92 -17.48
C LEU A 415 1.49 25.97 -16.01
N HIS A 416 1.99 25.06 -15.21
CA HIS A 416 1.61 25.02 -13.78
C HIS A 416 2.10 26.27 -13.01
N ASN A 417 2.97 27.06 -13.59
CA ASN A 417 3.47 28.32 -13.01
C ASN A 417 2.55 29.54 -13.22
N GLY A 418 1.40 29.42 -13.90
CA GLY A 418 0.58 30.56 -14.31
C GLY A 418 -0.88 30.60 -13.88
N ILE A 419 -1.48 29.51 -13.43
CA ILE A 419 -2.93 29.47 -13.15
C ILE A 419 -3.21 28.91 -11.77
N ASN A 420 -2.89 29.70 -10.72
CA ASN A 420 -3.49 29.53 -9.40
C ASN A 420 -4.67 30.48 -9.29
N ARG A 421 -5.85 30.04 -9.64
CA ARG A 421 -7.09 30.79 -9.50
C ARG A 421 -8.18 30.03 -8.78
N ASP A 422 -7.85 29.19 -7.81
CA ASP A 422 -8.87 28.76 -6.84
C ASP A 422 -8.21 28.48 -5.49
N GLY A 423 -8.74 29.13 -4.46
CA GLY A 423 -8.24 29.18 -3.10
C GLY A 423 -8.30 27.86 -2.33
N SER A 424 -7.55 26.88 -2.76
CA SER A 424 -7.31 25.65 -2.03
C SER A 424 -5.85 25.60 -1.62
N MET A 425 -5.55 25.01 -0.48
CA MET A 425 -4.30 24.93 0.30
C MET A 425 -2.95 24.74 -0.45
N THR A 426 -2.93 24.76 -1.78
CA THR A 426 -1.72 24.79 -2.62
C THR A 426 -1.03 26.17 -2.62
N ALA A 427 -1.68 27.21 -2.09
CA ALA A 427 -1.13 28.57 -2.05
C ALA A 427 0.13 28.71 -1.17
N ILE A 428 0.32 27.86 -0.15
CA ILE A 428 1.46 27.94 0.77
C ILE A 428 2.74 27.42 0.11
N ALA A 429 2.64 26.35 -0.70
CA ALA A 429 3.80 25.82 -1.43
C ALA A 429 4.27 26.77 -2.54
N THR A 430 3.33 27.52 -3.14
CA THR A 430 3.64 28.50 -4.19
C THR A 430 4.27 29.78 -3.63
N GLN A 431 3.90 30.19 -2.40
CA GLN A 431 4.55 31.33 -1.73
C GLN A 431 5.99 31.01 -1.36
N ALA A 432 6.30 29.81 -0.88
CA ALA A 432 7.67 29.40 -0.59
C ALA A 432 8.55 29.40 -1.86
N SER A 433 8.01 28.98 -3.00
CA SER A 433 8.75 29.01 -4.27
C SER A 433 8.91 30.42 -4.87
N VAL A 434 7.98 31.33 -4.59
CA VAL A 434 8.05 32.75 -5.06
C VAL A 434 8.98 33.58 -4.20
N GLU A 435 9.06 33.35 -2.89
CA GLU A 435 10.03 34.03 -2.03
C GLU A 435 11.48 33.58 -2.31
N PHE A 436 11.69 32.33 -2.68
CA PHE A 436 12.98 31.81 -3.12
C PHE A 436 13.44 32.47 -4.44
N ARG A 437 12.48 32.83 -5.33
CA ARG A 437 12.77 33.55 -6.60
C ARG A 437 13.14 35.03 -6.42
N ARG A 438 12.75 35.68 -5.32
CA ARG A 438 13.03 37.09 -5.07
C ARG A 438 14.42 37.39 -4.49
N LYS A 439 15.15 36.38 -3.99
CA LYS A 439 16.50 36.53 -3.44
C LYS A 439 17.63 36.09 -4.37
N GLY A 440 17.33 35.56 -5.54
CA GLY A 440 18.31 35.15 -6.56
C GLY A 440 18.24 36.05 -7.77
N SER A 441 19.22 36.95 -7.91
CA SER A 441 19.52 37.77 -9.06
C SER A 441 19.39 37.00 -10.38
N GLN A 442 18.77 37.66 -11.38
CA GLN A 442 18.78 37.34 -12.81
C GLN A 442 19.67 36.16 -13.25
N MET A 443 19.09 34.99 -13.35
CA MET A 443 19.63 33.92 -14.17
C MET A 443 18.57 33.49 -15.17
N SER A 444 18.99 33.40 -16.43
CA SER A 444 18.18 33.06 -17.60
C SER A 444 17.51 31.70 -17.44
N THR A 445 16.33 31.61 -18.02
CA THR A 445 15.43 30.44 -18.01
C THR A 445 16.04 29.11 -18.58
N ASP A 446 17.27 29.17 -19.08
CA ASP A 446 17.96 27.99 -19.65
C ASP A 446 18.77 27.19 -18.63
N THR A 447 18.93 27.68 -17.39
CA THR A 447 19.77 27.04 -16.36
C THR A 447 19.01 26.08 -15.44
N ILE A 448 17.70 25.90 -15.58
CA ILE A 448 16.93 24.92 -14.78
C ILE A 448 17.15 23.49 -15.29
N ALA A 449 17.62 23.32 -16.55
CA ALA A 449 17.95 22.02 -17.13
C ALA A 449 19.35 21.49 -16.78
N SER A 450 20.17 22.29 -16.09
CA SER A 450 21.57 21.96 -15.80
C SER A 450 21.95 22.14 -14.34
N ASN A 451 21.07 21.72 -13.42
CA ASN A 451 21.49 21.56 -12.03
C ASN A 451 22.31 20.28 -11.92
N PRO A 452 23.64 20.34 -11.71
CA PRO A 452 24.51 19.16 -11.76
C PRO A 452 24.21 18.10 -10.69
N MET A 453 23.29 18.38 -9.77
CA MET A 453 22.85 17.46 -8.75
C MET A 453 21.68 16.57 -9.16
N PHE A 454 21.02 16.89 -10.28
CA PHE A 454 20.05 16.03 -10.95
C PHE A 454 20.60 15.67 -12.33
N ASP A 455 21.70 14.92 -12.36
CA ASP A 455 22.20 14.37 -13.61
C ASP A 455 21.14 13.44 -14.20
N ALA A 456 20.59 13.82 -15.35
CA ALA A 456 19.56 13.07 -16.06
C ALA A 456 20.04 11.65 -16.44
N SER A 457 21.36 11.40 -16.42
CA SER A 457 21.96 10.07 -16.62
C SER A 457 21.82 9.17 -15.39
N GLU A 458 21.73 9.73 -14.17
CA GLU A 458 21.53 9.00 -12.93
C GLU A 458 20.04 8.73 -12.64
N PHE A 459 19.14 9.61 -13.15
CA PHE A 459 17.69 9.52 -12.97
C PHE A 459 16.95 9.80 -14.29
N PRO A 460 17.00 8.85 -15.27
CA PRO A 460 16.41 9.08 -16.59
C PRO A 460 14.91 9.32 -16.56
N ASP A 461 14.22 8.91 -15.50
CA ASP A 461 12.77 9.02 -15.40
C ASP A 461 12.25 10.35 -14.87
N ASN A 462 13.01 11.10 -14.12
CA ASN A 462 12.68 12.46 -13.61
C ASN A 462 11.16 12.76 -13.58
N TYR A 463 10.34 11.88 -12.96
CA TYR A 463 8.88 11.87 -12.89
C TYR A 463 8.10 11.57 -14.19
N GLU A 464 8.77 11.43 -15.35
CA GLU A 464 8.12 11.18 -16.65
C GLU A 464 7.33 9.86 -16.67
N SER A 465 7.87 8.79 -16.09
CA SER A 465 7.17 7.50 -16.01
C SER A 465 5.87 7.60 -15.21
N GLY A 466 5.87 8.35 -14.11
CA GLY A 466 4.66 8.58 -13.30
C GLY A 466 3.63 9.43 -14.04
N ARG A 467 4.06 10.48 -14.76
CA ARG A 467 3.22 11.28 -15.64
C ARG A 467 2.58 10.44 -16.73
N ALA A 468 3.39 9.64 -17.44
CA ALA A 468 2.92 8.78 -18.51
C ALA A 468 1.88 7.76 -18.01
N GLU A 469 2.07 7.19 -16.83
CA GLU A 469 1.10 6.28 -16.21
C GLU A 469 -0.22 7.01 -15.88
N ALA A 470 -0.16 8.24 -15.36
CA ALA A 470 -1.34 9.05 -15.08
C ALA A 470 -2.10 9.40 -16.37
N CYS A 471 -1.39 9.86 -17.41
CA CYS A 471 -1.95 10.17 -18.72
C CYS A 471 -2.61 8.92 -19.34
N GLY A 472 -1.91 7.79 -19.37
CA GLY A 472 -2.44 6.53 -19.91
C GLY A 472 -3.68 6.06 -19.14
N THR A 473 -3.73 6.28 -17.84
CA THR A 473 -4.89 5.96 -17.01
C THR A 473 -6.08 6.85 -17.35
N LEU A 474 -5.87 8.16 -17.49
CA LEU A 474 -6.92 9.09 -17.96
C LEU A 474 -7.45 8.68 -19.34
N CYS A 475 -6.57 8.34 -20.30
CA CYS A 475 -6.99 7.83 -21.60
C CYS A 475 -7.92 6.63 -21.46
N ARG A 476 -7.57 5.64 -20.65
CA ARG A 476 -8.39 4.45 -20.43
C ARG A 476 -9.77 4.80 -19.83
N ILE A 477 -9.80 5.73 -18.88
CA ILE A 477 -11.08 6.19 -18.30
C ILE A 477 -11.98 6.80 -19.38
N PHE A 478 -11.46 7.75 -20.17
CA PHE A 478 -12.24 8.46 -21.18
C PHE A 478 -12.64 7.54 -22.35
N CYS A 479 -11.74 6.67 -22.81
CA CYS A 479 -12.05 5.67 -23.86
C CYS A 479 -13.07 4.63 -23.40
N SER A 480 -13.24 4.42 -22.10
CA SER A 480 -14.20 3.48 -21.56
C SER A 480 -15.64 4.02 -21.49
N LYS A 481 -15.87 5.27 -21.89
CA LYS A 481 -17.18 5.91 -21.89
C LYS A 481 -18.22 5.03 -22.62
N LYS A 482 -19.35 4.78 -21.97
CA LYS A 482 -20.47 4.06 -22.59
C LYS A 482 -21.30 4.99 -23.47
N THR A 483 -21.99 4.42 -24.44
CA THR A 483 -22.96 5.17 -25.27
C THR A 483 -24.02 5.79 -24.35
N GLY A 484 -24.31 7.08 -24.55
CA GLY A 484 -25.29 7.81 -23.73
C GLY A 484 -24.79 8.28 -22.35
N GLU A 485 -23.55 7.98 -21.99
CA GLU A 485 -22.93 8.53 -20.78
C GLU A 485 -22.34 9.91 -21.06
N GLU A 486 -22.73 10.91 -20.29
CA GLU A 486 -22.17 12.28 -20.40
C GLU A 486 -21.02 12.45 -19.41
N ILE A 487 -19.93 13.03 -19.86
CA ILE A 487 -18.78 13.41 -19.03
C ILE A 487 -18.95 14.86 -18.60
N LEU A 488 -18.74 15.13 -17.30
CA LEU A 488 -18.84 16.48 -16.77
C LEU A 488 -17.89 17.44 -17.50
N PRO A 489 -18.38 18.64 -17.90
CA PRO A 489 -17.57 19.63 -18.64
C PRO A 489 -16.25 19.99 -17.97
N ALA A 490 -16.20 20.01 -16.63
CA ALA A 490 -15.00 20.28 -15.88
C ALA A 490 -13.86 19.28 -16.17
N TYR A 491 -14.18 17.99 -16.35
CA TYR A 491 -13.18 16.97 -16.69
C TYR A 491 -12.75 17.08 -18.16
N LEU A 492 -13.66 17.42 -19.06
CA LEU A 492 -13.35 17.65 -20.47
C LEU A 492 -12.44 18.86 -20.64
N SER A 493 -12.69 19.95 -19.89
CA SER A 493 -11.82 21.14 -19.88
C SER A 493 -10.41 20.81 -19.42
N ARG A 494 -10.25 20.04 -18.34
CA ARG A 494 -8.92 19.59 -17.87
C ARG A 494 -8.22 18.68 -18.88
N LEU A 495 -8.98 17.81 -19.56
CA LEU A 495 -8.43 16.95 -20.61
C LEU A 495 -7.95 17.77 -21.80
N SER A 496 -8.72 18.79 -22.25
CA SER A 496 -8.30 19.67 -23.35
C SER A 496 -7.04 20.45 -23.04
N GLN A 497 -6.85 20.89 -21.78
CA GLN A 497 -5.62 21.54 -21.33
C GLN A 497 -4.40 20.62 -21.45
N LEU A 498 -4.53 19.32 -21.16
CA LEU A 498 -3.45 18.35 -21.35
C LEU A 498 -3.06 18.21 -22.82
N ASN A 499 -4.04 18.17 -23.74
CA ASN A 499 -3.79 17.97 -25.16
C ASN A 499 -3.05 19.14 -25.82
N VAL A 500 -3.22 20.36 -25.30
CA VAL A 500 -2.57 21.57 -25.86
C VAL A 500 -1.07 21.62 -25.52
N HIS A 501 -0.65 20.98 -24.44
CA HIS A 501 0.67 21.20 -23.85
C HIS A 501 1.67 20.05 -23.99
N ASP A 502 1.24 18.85 -24.35
CA ASP A 502 2.12 17.68 -24.39
C ASP A 502 1.75 16.68 -25.48
N THR A 503 1.76 17.15 -26.74
CA THR A 503 1.47 16.31 -27.91
C THR A 503 2.43 15.13 -28.04
N THR A 504 3.67 15.26 -27.58
CA THR A 504 4.70 14.21 -27.69
C THR A 504 4.49 13.07 -26.71
N THR A 505 4.18 13.34 -25.45
CA THR A 505 3.90 12.31 -24.45
C THR A 505 2.57 11.60 -24.75
N TRP A 506 1.56 12.32 -25.22
CA TRP A 506 0.29 11.74 -25.63
C TRP A 506 0.44 10.81 -26.83
N VAL A 507 1.14 11.22 -27.87
CA VAL A 507 1.36 10.41 -29.08
C VAL A 507 2.17 9.16 -28.76
N SER A 508 3.22 9.26 -27.93
CA SER A 508 4.04 8.09 -27.54
C SER A 508 3.26 7.12 -26.64
N THR A 509 2.42 7.63 -25.73
CA THR A 509 1.60 6.80 -24.85
C THR A 509 0.46 6.14 -25.62
N PHE A 510 -0.16 6.86 -26.55
CA PHE A 510 -1.22 6.35 -27.40
C PHE A 510 -0.71 5.30 -28.40
N SER A 511 0.48 5.51 -28.98
CA SER A 511 1.10 4.54 -29.88
C SER A 511 1.50 3.25 -29.16
N LYS A 512 2.05 3.34 -27.95
CA LYS A 512 2.34 2.18 -27.11
C LYS A 512 1.09 1.42 -26.69
N TRP A 513 -0.02 2.12 -26.47
CA TRP A 513 -1.28 1.48 -26.11
C TRP A 513 -1.95 0.81 -27.31
N SER A 514 -1.94 1.47 -28.46
CA SER A 514 -2.51 0.97 -29.74
C SER A 514 -1.74 -0.26 -30.27
N SER A 515 -0.47 -0.44 -29.93
CA SER A 515 0.32 -1.61 -30.32
C SER A 515 0.14 -2.82 -29.38
N HIS A 516 -0.59 -2.68 -28.27
CA HIS A 516 -0.85 -3.74 -27.29
C HIS A 516 -2.34 -4.07 -27.16
N SER A 517 -3.21 -3.46 -27.97
CA SER A 517 -4.62 -3.77 -28.15
C SER A 517 -4.83 -4.55 -29.45
#